data_5d79c5f65abd64630523f2b597d835fe
#
_entry.id   5d79c5f65abd64630523f2b597d835fe
#
_cell.length_a   1.000
_cell.length_b   1.000
_cell.length_c   1.000
_cell.angle_alpha   90.00
_cell.angle_beta   90.00
_cell.angle_gamma   90.00
#
_symmetry.space_group_name_H-M   'P 1'
#
loop_
_entity.id
_entity.type
_entity.pdbx_description
1 polymer ?
#
loop_
_entity_poly.entity_id
_entity_poly.type
_entity_poly.pdbx_seq_one_letter_code
_entity_poly.pdbx_strand_id
1 'polypeptide(L)'
;MQGWRAQLLRFDAQGQALFDSDGLLVTGLGTDGVQRVVDAGPYRAVAARHPGVPVTHLAGRLIAPGFIDMHVHYPQTDIIGSPADGLLPWLENYTFPAETRFSDPGYAAEVANVFFSELQRNGVTTALTFATAHPASVDAFFHEAHKRGLRMMGGKVLQDRNSPDGLRDETEQSLIDTETLIQRWHGKDRLGYAITPRFAPTSSAAQLRGAGELAAKYADTWVHSHVAENRDEVRWAAELYPGARSYLTVYEDFGLLRGRAVYAHCIHLDEADRALMHERGAAAAVSPTSNLFLGSGFFNFRAADAARMLHGLASDVGGGTSFSPFRTMLAAYFVGREGQSKPGLSLAPSHLWWLHTGAAARALGLEGVVGTLATGSEADFVVLNPDAIPLLSRKAKRAENLEELLSALIVLGDDRVVEQVITA
;
A
#
# COMPACT_ATOMS: atom_id res chain seq x y z
N MET A 1 -4.30 -5.83 -29.22
CA MET A 1 -3.66 -6.78 -28.29
C MET A 1 -2.16 -6.73 -28.47
N GLN A 2 -1.41 -6.93 -27.38
CA GLN A 2 0.05 -7.00 -27.34
C GLN A 2 0.46 -8.20 -26.49
N GLY A 3 1.44 -8.96 -26.93
CA GLY A 3 2.04 -10.08 -26.19
C GLY A 3 3.40 -9.71 -25.59
N TRP A 4 3.68 -10.21 -24.39
CA TRP A 4 4.94 -10.01 -23.64
C TRP A 4 5.49 -11.38 -23.24
N ARG A 5 6.54 -11.86 -23.89
CA ARG A 5 7.17 -13.16 -23.59
C ARG A 5 8.35 -12.98 -22.67
N ALA A 6 8.30 -13.59 -21.50
CA ALA A 6 9.33 -13.54 -20.45
C ALA A 6 9.14 -14.73 -19.47
N GLN A 7 9.97 -14.80 -18.43
CA GLN A 7 9.56 -15.52 -17.21
C GLN A 7 8.33 -14.83 -16.62
N LEU A 8 7.37 -15.58 -16.10
CA LEU A 8 6.11 -15.03 -15.64
C LEU A 8 5.79 -15.54 -14.24
N LEU A 9 5.68 -14.60 -13.28
CA LEU A 9 5.19 -14.86 -11.93
C LEU A 9 3.74 -14.44 -11.82
N ARG A 10 2.89 -15.37 -11.39
CA ARG A 10 1.47 -15.14 -11.12
C ARG A 10 1.10 -15.76 -9.78
N PHE A 11 -0.06 -15.44 -9.27
CA PHE A 11 -0.61 -16.05 -8.07
C PHE A 11 -2.04 -16.54 -8.35
N ASP A 12 -2.40 -17.69 -7.76
CA ASP A 12 -3.79 -18.13 -7.72
C ASP A 12 -4.58 -17.40 -6.62
N ALA A 13 -5.87 -17.70 -6.53
CA ALA A 13 -6.75 -17.09 -5.52
C ALA A 13 -6.39 -17.45 -4.07
N GLN A 14 -5.59 -18.47 -3.85
CA GLN A 14 -5.10 -18.90 -2.54
C GLN A 14 -3.71 -18.32 -2.21
N GLY A 15 -3.13 -17.54 -3.14
CA GLY A 15 -1.81 -16.93 -2.98
C GLY A 15 -0.65 -17.88 -3.29
N GLN A 16 -0.93 -19.02 -3.93
CA GLN A 16 0.13 -19.92 -4.38
C GLN A 16 0.80 -19.36 -5.63
N ALA A 17 2.13 -19.31 -5.63
CA ALA A 17 2.89 -18.83 -6.76
C ALA A 17 2.80 -19.79 -7.95
N LEU A 18 2.47 -19.24 -9.12
CA LEU A 18 2.48 -19.92 -10.42
C LEU A 18 3.60 -19.31 -11.26
N PHE A 19 4.56 -20.12 -11.66
CA PHE A 19 5.76 -19.67 -12.37
C PHE A 19 5.90 -20.38 -13.73
N ASP A 20 5.99 -19.56 -14.78
CA ASP A 20 6.29 -20.03 -16.13
C ASP A 20 7.69 -19.54 -16.52
N SER A 21 8.67 -20.45 -16.68
CA SER A 21 10.04 -20.10 -17.09
C SER A 21 10.12 -19.55 -18.53
N ASP A 22 9.13 -19.84 -19.34
CA ASP A 22 8.87 -19.28 -20.67
C ASP A 22 7.36 -19.02 -20.79
N GLY A 23 6.94 -17.86 -20.30
CA GLY A 23 5.56 -17.44 -20.24
C GLY A 23 5.21 -16.43 -21.34
N LEU A 24 3.91 -16.23 -21.54
CA LEU A 24 3.34 -15.19 -22.38
C LEU A 24 2.19 -14.50 -21.62
N LEU A 25 2.30 -13.20 -21.47
CA LEU A 25 1.23 -12.32 -21.06
C LEU A 25 0.66 -11.63 -22.29
N VAL A 26 -0.65 -11.72 -22.51
CA VAL A 26 -1.36 -10.98 -23.57
C VAL A 26 -2.23 -9.92 -22.96
N THR A 27 -2.08 -8.68 -23.42
CA THR A 27 -2.87 -7.53 -22.98
C THR A 27 -3.69 -6.96 -24.12
N GLY A 28 -4.79 -6.29 -23.81
CA GLY A 28 -5.65 -5.64 -24.79
C GLY A 28 -6.54 -4.57 -24.17
N LEU A 29 -6.98 -3.62 -24.97
CA LEU A 29 -7.86 -2.55 -24.54
C LEU A 29 -9.26 -3.10 -24.26
N GLY A 30 -9.77 -2.86 -23.06
CA GLY A 30 -11.15 -3.15 -22.69
C GLY A 30 -12.14 -2.16 -23.32
N THR A 31 -13.43 -2.45 -23.23
CA THR A 31 -14.51 -1.57 -23.73
C THR A 31 -14.62 -0.25 -22.97
N ASP A 32 -14.07 -0.22 -21.77
CA ASP A 32 -13.98 0.93 -20.87
C ASP A 32 -12.71 1.79 -21.10
N GLY A 33 -11.89 1.43 -22.10
CA GLY A 33 -10.65 2.13 -22.41
C GLY A 33 -9.47 1.75 -21.51
N VAL A 34 -9.66 0.82 -20.56
CA VAL A 34 -8.61 0.34 -19.64
C VAL A 34 -7.89 -0.87 -20.26
N GLN A 35 -6.56 -0.89 -20.21
CA GLN A 35 -5.79 -2.05 -20.63
C GLN A 35 -6.00 -3.22 -19.66
N ARG A 36 -6.32 -4.41 -20.21
CA ARG A 36 -6.60 -5.59 -19.40
C ARG A 36 -5.75 -6.77 -19.81
N VAL A 37 -5.51 -7.67 -18.86
CA VAL A 37 -4.96 -8.99 -19.14
C VAL A 37 -6.02 -9.78 -19.91
N VAL A 38 -5.66 -10.23 -21.10
CA VAL A 38 -6.50 -11.08 -21.96
C VAL A 38 -6.22 -12.56 -21.67
N ASP A 39 -4.92 -12.91 -21.52
CA ASP A 39 -4.48 -14.27 -21.22
C ASP A 39 -3.06 -14.26 -20.64
N ALA A 40 -2.73 -15.23 -19.79
CA ALA A 40 -1.41 -15.38 -19.22
C ALA A 40 -1.09 -16.85 -18.88
N GLY A 41 0.12 -17.31 -19.20
CA GLY A 41 0.53 -18.68 -18.90
C GLY A 41 1.71 -19.13 -19.74
N PRO A 42 1.96 -20.45 -19.86
CA PRO A 42 3.04 -21.01 -20.66
C PRO A 42 2.98 -20.53 -22.11
N TYR A 43 4.11 -20.06 -22.66
CA TYR A 43 4.20 -19.42 -23.96
C TYR A 43 3.48 -20.21 -25.07
N ARG A 44 3.80 -21.51 -25.22
CA ARG A 44 3.23 -22.33 -26.30
C ARG A 44 1.72 -22.42 -26.25
N ALA A 45 1.16 -22.53 -25.04
CA ALA A 45 -0.28 -22.67 -24.84
C ALA A 45 -1.00 -21.36 -25.13
N VAL A 46 -0.49 -20.24 -24.63
CA VAL A 46 -1.10 -18.91 -24.82
C VAL A 46 -0.96 -18.47 -26.27
N ALA A 47 0.23 -18.63 -26.89
CA ALA A 47 0.45 -18.28 -28.30
C ALA A 47 -0.44 -19.05 -29.27
N ALA A 48 -0.77 -20.31 -28.98
CA ALA A 48 -1.68 -21.10 -29.77
C ALA A 48 -3.13 -20.58 -29.71
N ARG A 49 -3.56 -19.99 -28.60
CA ARG A 49 -4.89 -19.37 -28.43
C ARG A 49 -4.97 -17.96 -29.05
N HIS A 50 -3.82 -17.30 -29.24
CA HIS A 50 -3.75 -15.92 -29.76
C HIS A 50 -2.83 -15.82 -31.00
N PRO A 51 -3.13 -16.53 -32.09
CA PRO A 51 -2.31 -16.49 -33.30
C PRO A 51 -2.29 -15.08 -33.91
N GLY A 52 -1.10 -14.59 -34.27
CA GLY A 52 -0.92 -13.28 -34.92
C GLY A 52 -0.87 -12.08 -34.00
N VAL A 53 -0.96 -12.26 -32.69
CA VAL A 53 -0.69 -11.16 -31.73
C VAL A 53 0.82 -10.81 -31.81
N PRO A 54 1.18 -9.52 -31.98
CA PRO A 54 2.57 -9.07 -31.87
C PRO A 54 3.15 -9.41 -30.50
N VAL A 55 4.33 -10.01 -30.47
CA VAL A 55 5.00 -10.44 -29.22
C VAL A 55 6.33 -9.75 -29.07
N THR A 56 6.50 -9.01 -27.97
CA THR A 56 7.81 -8.51 -27.51
C THR A 56 8.47 -9.60 -26.65
N HIS A 57 9.64 -10.06 -27.06
CA HIS A 57 10.39 -11.05 -26.30
C HIS A 57 11.41 -10.38 -25.37
N LEU A 58 11.16 -10.47 -24.07
CA LEU A 58 11.97 -9.90 -22.99
C LEU A 58 12.86 -11.01 -22.38
N ALA A 59 13.87 -11.42 -23.14
CA ALA A 59 14.73 -12.53 -22.75
C ALA A 59 15.45 -12.26 -21.41
N GLY A 60 15.40 -13.24 -20.49
CA GLY A 60 16.01 -13.14 -19.17
C GLY A 60 15.30 -12.18 -18.19
N ARG A 61 14.12 -11.67 -18.54
CA ARG A 61 13.30 -10.81 -17.68
C ARG A 61 12.25 -11.62 -16.95
N LEU A 62 11.82 -11.10 -15.79
CA LEU A 62 10.68 -11.58 -15.03
C LEU A 62 9.54 -10.55 -15.11
N ILE A 63 8.39 -10.98 -15.58
CA ILE A 63 7.14 -10.21 -15.45
C ILE A 63 6.40 -10.67 -14.19
N ALA A 64 5.97 -9.72 -13.38
CA ALA A 64 5.17 -9.94 -12.19
C ALA A 64 4.05 -8.89 -12.08
N PRO A 65 2.97 -9.11 -11.30
CA PRO A 65 2.00 -8.07 -11.01
C PRO A 65 2.69 -6.82 -10.47
N GLY A 66 2.18 -5.63 -10.80
CA GLY A 66 2.63 -4.38 -10.20
C GLY A 66 2.48 -4.41 -8.68
N PHE A 67 3.45 -3.83 -7.97
CA PHE A 67 3.39 -3.77 -6.52
C PHE A 67 2.31 -2.83 -6.04
N ILE A 68 1.75 -3.16 -4.87
CA ILE A 68 0.70 -2.38 -4.20
C ILE A 68 1.24 -1.92 -2.85
N ASP A 69 1.23 -0.61 -2.61
CA ASP A 69 1.58 -0.03 -1.33
C ASP A 69 0.31 0.31 -0.53
N MET A 70 0.08 -0.40 0.57
CA MET A 70 -1.16 -0.26 1.33
C MET A 70 -1.19 0.95 2.26
N HIS A 71 -0.07 1.64 2.45
CA HIS A 71 0.03 2.82 3.30
C HIS A 71 1.33 3.57 3.02
N VAL A 72 1.18 4.81 2.58
CA VAL A 72 2.31 5.69 2.26
C VAL A 72 1.89 7.15 2.41
N HIS A 73 2.81 8.04 2.80
CA HIS A 73 2.56 9.48 2.95
C HIS A 73 3.31 10.28 1.88
N TYR A 74 2.61 10.78 0.84
CA TYR A 74 3.30 11.58 -0.16
C TYR A 74 3.89 12.88 0.39
N PRO A 75 3.28 13.55 1.41
CA PRO A 75 3.85 14.77 1.97
C PRO A 75 5.15 14.57 2.75
N GLN A 76 5.49 13.33 3.05
CA GLN A 76 6.69 12.98 3.84
C GLN A 76 7.86 12.53 2.95
N THR A 77 7.74 12.67 1.64
CA THR A 77 8.79 12.30 0.68
C THR A 77 10.12 12.99 0.98
N ASP A 78 10.09 14.28 1.33
CA ASP A 78 11.31 15.08 1.58
C ASP A 78 11.95 14.82 2.95
N ILE A 79 11.27 14.11 3.85
CA ILE A 79 11.78 13.82 5.21
C ILE A 79 12.16 12.36 5.41
N ILE A 80 12.14 11.55 4.37
CA ILE A 80 12.59 10.16 4.43
C ILE A 80 14.03 10.08 4.99
N GLY A 81 14.23 9.17 5.96
CA GLY A 81 15.54 9.01 6.60
C GLY A 81 15.88 10.06 7.67
N SER A 82 14.97 10.95 8.04
CA SER A 82 15.16 11.90 9.14
C SER A 82 15.13 11.16 10.49
N PRO A 83 16.20 11.24 11.32
CA PRO A 83 16.32 10.45 12.55
C PRO A 83 15.47 11.02 13.68
N ALA A 84 14.89 10.14 14.52
CA ALA A 84 14.18 10.53 15.73
C ALA A 84 14.24 9.42 16.80
N ASP A 85 13.99 9.80 18.06
CA ASP A 85 13.99 8.89 19.20
C ASP A 85 12.65 8.11 19.36
N GLY A 86 11.81 8.10 18.35
CA GLY A 86 10.53 7.40 18.30
C GLY A 86 9.45 8.20 17.58
N LEU A 87 8.23 7.64 17.55
CA LEU A 87 7.12 8.18 16.77
C LEU A 87 6.75 9.63 17.13
N LEU A 88 6.44 9.91 18.40
CA LEU A 88 5.93 11.24 18.78
C LEU A 88 6.94 12.36 18.54
N PRO A 89 8.24 12.23 18.94
CA PRO A 89 9.26 13.19 18.56
C PRO A 89 9.46 13.34 17.06
N TRP A 90 9.29 12.25 16.27
CA TRP A 90 9.42 12.30 14.83
C TRP A 90 8.28 13.11 14.19
N LEU A 91 7.04 12.94 14.69
CA LEU A 91 5.89 13.74 14.25
C LEU A 91 6.10 15.24 14.48
N GLU A 92 6.57 15.60 15.68
CA GLU A 92 6.78 17.01 16.07
C GLU A 92 7.92 17.68 15.31
N ASN A 93 9.06 16.98 15.15
CA ASN A 93 10.27 17.58 14.61
C ASN A 93 10.34 17.58 13.08
N TYR A 94 9.71 16.62 12.41
CA TYR A 94 9.81 16.47 10.95
C TYR A 94 8.46 16.46 10.24
N THR A 95 7.52 15.66 10.69
CA THR A 95 6.26 15.42 9.96
C THR A 95 5.40 16.68 9.92
N PHE A 96 5.04 17.23 11.07
CA PHE A 96 4.16 18.39 11.13
C PHE A 96 4.74 19.63 10.44
N PRO A 97 6.05 19.97 10.61
CA PRO A 97 6.67 21.04 9.83
C PRO A 97 6.64 20.80 8.31
N ALA A 98 6.89 19.57 7.85
CA ALA A 98 6.83 19.24 6.42
C ALA A 98 5.42 19.36 5.88
N GLU A 99 4.43 18.74 6.54
CA GLU A 99 3.03 18.73 6.09
C GLU A 99 2.39 20.13 6.08
N THR A 100 2.78 21.04 6.96
CA THR A 100 2.29 22.43 6.99
C THR A 100 2.62 23.19 5.68
N ARG A 101 3.71 22.85 5.00
CA ARG A 101 4.10 23.46 3.72
C ARG A 101 3.12 23.18 2.58
N PHE A 102 2.29 22.15 2.71
CA PHE A 102 1.32 21.74 1.69
C PHE A 102 0.07 22.64 1.62
N SER A 103 0.02 23.68 2.43
CA SER A 103 -0.88 24.82 2.21
C SER A 103 -0.56 25.58 0.91
N ASP A 104 0.69 25.48 0.41
CA ASP A 104 1.11 25.99 -0.90
C ASP A 104 0.82 24.93 -1.99
N PRO A 105 -0.12 25.20 -2.92
CA PRO A 105 -0.45 24.27 -4.00
C PRO A 105 0.71 24.00 -4.96
N GLY A 106 1.63 24.97 -5.15
CA GLY A 106 2.81 24.81 -5.99
C GLY A 106 3.77 23.78 -5.40
N TYR A 107 4.06 23.91 -4.11
CA TYR A 107 4.88 22.91 -3.38
C TYR A 107 4.22 21.53 -3.37
N ALA A 108 2.91 21.48 -3.12
CA ALA A 108 2.18 20.20 -3.13
C ALA A 108 2.29 19.49 -4.50
N ALA A 109 2.17 20.25 -5.60
CA ALA A 109 2.30 19.70 -6.96
C ALA A 109 3.74 19.24 -7.28
N GLU A 110 4.76 19.97 -6.82
CA GLU A 110 6.16 19.59 -6.96
C GLU A 110 6.44 18.26 -6.28
N VAL A 111 6.07 18.14 -4.99
CA VAL A 111 6.29 16.90 -4.22
C VAL A 111 5.46 15.74 -4.77
N ALA A 112 4.22 15.97 -5.23
CA ALA A 112 3.42 14.93 -5.87
C ALA A 112 4.12 14.35 -7.10
N ASN A 113 4.72 15.21 -7.95
CA ASN A 113 5.47 14.74 -9.12
C ASN A 113 6.68 13.88 -8.74
N VAL A 114 7.45 14.26 -7.71
CA VAL A 114 8.58 13.47 -7.19
C VAL A 114 8.08 12.14 -6.63
N PHE A 115 7.06 12.17 -5.75
CA PHE A 115 6.46 11.00 -5.12
C PHE A 115 6.02 9.94 -6.14
N PHE A 116 5.25 10.36 -7.15
CA PHE A 116 4.78 9.42 -8.17
C PHE A 116 5.93 8.89 -9.05
N SER A 117 6.96 9.69 -9.29
CA SER A 117 8.15 9.24 -10.01
C SER A 117 8.90 8.17 -9.23
N GLU A 118 9.00 8.31 -7.90
CA GLU A 118 9.61 7.30 -7.04
C GLU A 118 8.76 6.04 -6.92
N LEU A 119 7.42 6.15 -6.79
CA LEU A 119 6.54 4.96 -6.82
C LEU A 119 6.74 4.15 -8.10
N GLN A 120 6.67 4.81 -9.28
CA GLN A 120 6.83 4.14 -10.57
C GLN A 120 8.25 3.56 -10.73
N ARG A 121 9.30 4.30 -10.34
CA ARG A 121 10.68 3.81 -10.36
C ARG A 121 10.85 2.51 -9.58
N ASN A 122 10.11 2.36 -8.48
CA ASN A 122 10.15 1.17 -7.62
C ASN A 122 9.09 0.11 -7.99
N GLY A 123 8.36 0.27 -9.09
CA GLY A 123 7.40 -0.72 -9.57
C GLY A 123 6.04 -0.72 -8.87
N VAL A 124 5.74 0.31 -8.09
CA VAL A 124 4.44 0.47 -7.42
C VAL A 124 3.43 1.07 -8.42
N THR A 125 2.36 0.35 -8.70
CA THR A 125 1.30 0.74 -9.64
C THR A 125 0.01 1.15 -8.95
N THR A 126 -0.15 0.76 -7.69
CA THR A 126 -1.33 1.04 -6.87
C THR A 126 -0.89 1.42 -5.46
N ALA A 127 -1.46 2.48 -4.89
CA ALA A 127 -1.20 2.85 -3.50
C ALA A 127 -2.43 3.42 -2.78
N LEU A 128 -2.47 3.20 -1.46
CA LEU A 128 -3.37 3.90 -0.54
C LEU A 128 -2.56 4.93 0.25
N THR A 129 -2.85 6.20 0.03
CA THR A 129 -1.94 7.31 0.33
C THR A 129 -2.56 8.32 1.30
N PHE A 130 -1.78 8.74 2.29
CA PHE A 130 -2.07 9.93 3.08
C PHE A 130 -1.64 11.19 2.32
N ALA A 131 -2.53 12.19 2.22
CA ALA A 131 -2.21 13.56 1.87
C ALA A 131 -1.97 14.39 3.15
N THR A 132 -2.42 15.65 3.18
CA THR A 132 -2.38 16.49 4.38
C THR A 132 -3.79 16.99 4.77
N ALA A 133 -3.88 17.80 5.81
CA ALA A 133 -5.12 18.49 6.20
C ALA A 133 -5.58 19.52 5.13
N HIS A 134 -4.72 19.93 4.21
CA HIS A 134 -5.02 20.94 3.21
C HIS A 134 -5.70 20.34 1.97
N PRO A 135 -6.90 20.79 1.55
CA PRO A 135 -7.56 20.31 0.34
C PRO A 135 -6.69 20.44 -0.93
N ALA A 136 -5.87 21.49 -1.02
CA ALA A 136 -4.96 21.70 -2.13
C ALA A 136 -3.94 20.56 -2.31
N SER A 137 -3.48 19.95 -1.22
CA SER A 137 -2.58 18.81 -1.27
C SER A 137 -3.26 17.56 -1.87
N VAL A 138 -4.55 17.38 -1.60
CA VAL A 138 -5.35 16.28 -2.15
C VAL A 138 -5.59 16.47 -3.64
N ASP A 139 -5.92 17.71 -4.04
CA ASP A 139 -6.08 18.05 -5.45
C ASP A 139 -4.76 17.84 -6.23
N ALA A 140 -3.62 18.25 -5.69
CA ALA A 140 -2.31 18.05 -6.31
C ALA A 140 -1.99 16.55 -6.49
N PHE A 141 -2.25 15.75 -5.45
CA PHE A 141 -2.08 14.29 -5.49
C PHE A 141 -2.94 13.66 -6.59
N PHE A 142 -4.23 13.93 -6.60
CA PHE A 142 -5.13 13.30 -7.57
C PHE A 142 -4.94 13.81 -9.00
N HIS A 143 -4.58 15.07 -9.20
CA HIS A 143 -4.23 15.58 -10.53
C HIS A 143 -3.04 14.85 -11.13
N GLU A 144 -1.96 14.64 -10.35
CA GLU A 144 -0.78 13.95 -10.86
C GLU A 144 -1.04 12.45 -11.05
N ALA A 145 -1.81 11.80 -10.17
CA ALA A 145 -2.24 10.42 -10.33
C ALA A 145 -3.08 10.21 -11.59
N HIS A 146 -4.06 11.10 -11.82
CA HIS A 146 -4.91 11.08 -13.02
C HIS A 146 -4.10 11.27 -14.31
N LYS A 147 -3.22 12.25 -14.33
CA LYS A 147 -2.33 12.53 -15.48
C LYS A 147 -1.48 11.32 -15.87
N ARG A 148 -1.07 10.51 -14.90
CA ARG A 148 -0.26 9.29 -15.09
C ARG A 148 -1.08 8.02 -15.31
N GLY A 149 -2.41 8.07 -15.22
CA GLY A 149 -3.29 6.92 -15.35
C GLY A 149 -3.11 5.87 -14.23
N LEU A 150 -2.66 6.27 -13.05
CA LEU A 150 -2.37 5.37 -11.94
C LEU A 150 -3.62 5.03 -11.12
N ARG A 151 -3.66 3.82 -10.55
CA ARG A 151 -4.70 3.42 -9.59
C ARG A 151 -4.30 3.84 -8.18
N MET A 152 -4.83 4.98 -7.77
CA MET A 152 -4.47 5.60 -6.50
C MET A 152 -5.68 5.88 -5.64
N MET A 153 -5.57 5.58 -4.36
CA MET A 153 -6.53 5.94 -3.32
C MET A 153 -5.87 6.91 -2.36
N GLY A 154 -6.63 7.90 -1.87
CA GLY A 154 -6.11 8.86 -0.90
C GLY A 154 -7.20 9.81 -0.44
N GLY A 155 -6.88 10.70 0.48
CA GLY A 155 -7.83 11.67 0.98
C GLY A 155 -7.23 12.71 1.90
N LYS A 156 -8.04 13.73 2.21
CA LYS A 156 -7.71 14.77 3.17
C LYS A 156 -7.58 14.17 4.56
N VAL A 157 -6.48 14.47 5.23
CA VAL A 157 -6.29 14.10 6.64
C VAL A 157 -7.24 14.90 7.51
N LEU A 158 -7.93 14.21 8.43
CA LEU A 158 -8.79 14.77 9.45
C LEU A 158 -8.04 14.80 10.78
N GLN A 159 -7.86 16.02 11.35
CA GLN A 159 -7.17 16.23 12.62
C GLN A 159 -7.58 17.59 13.22
N ASP A 160 -8.61 17.61 14.08
CA ASP A 160 -9.18 18.81 14.66
C ASP A 160 -8.70 19.09 16.10
N ARG A 161 -7.83 18.24 16.66
CA ARG A 161 -7.23 18.43 17.98
C ARG A 161 -5.78 17.89 18.03
N ASN A 162 -5.04 18.26 19.06
CA ASN A 162 -3.68 17.77 19.31
C ASN A 162 -2.75 17.87 18.08
N SER A 163 -2.97 18.89 17.26
CA SER A 163 -2.21 19.16 16.03
C SER A 163 -1.77 20.63 16.03
N PRO A 164 -0.65 20.96 15.38
CA PRO A 164 -0.22 22.34 15.20
C PRO A 164 -1.28 23.19 14.47
N ASP A 165 -1.31 24.48 14.77
CA ASP A 165 -2.30 25.42 14.19
C ASP A 165 -2.34 25.39 12.65
N GLY A 166 -1.18 25.21 11.99
CA GLY A 166 -1.09 25.09 10.53
C GLY A 166 -1.65 23.81 9.91
N LEU A 167 -2.02 22.83 10.74
CA LEU A 167 -2.58 21.55 10.31
C LEU A 167 -3.91 21.21 11.00
N ARG A 168 -4.28 21.98 12.04
CA ARG A 168 -5.48 21.70 12.81
C ARG A 168 -6.73 22.16 12.05
N ASP A 169 -7.62 21.20 11.83
CA ASP A 169 -8.91 21.44 11.21
C ASP A 169 -9.87 22.21 12.12
N GLU A 170 -10.81 22.91 11.51
CA GLU A 170 -12.12 23.17 12.10
C GLU A 170 -13.02 21.98 11.73
N THR A 171 -13.72 21.41 12.71
CA THR A 171 -14.40 20.11 12.58
C THR A 171 -15.41 20.08 11.44
N GLU A 172 -16.36 21.02 11.42
CA GLU A 172 -17.43 21.06 10.41
C GLU A 172 -16.87 21.32 9.01
N GLN A 173 -15.98 22.31 8.88
CA GLN A 173 -15.37 22.65 7.60
C GLN A 173 -14.55 21.47 7.05
N SER A 174 -13.84 20.74 7.89
CA SER A 174 -13.03 19.58 7.46
C SER A 174 -13.89 18.45 6.87
N LEU A 175 -15.11 18.27 7.37
CA LEU A 175 -16.05 17.29 6.85
C LEU A 175 -16.68 17.75 5.53
N ILE A 176 -17.00 19.05 5.40
CA ILE A 176 -17.48 19.67 4.15
C ILE A 176 -16.40 19.54 3.06
N ASP A 177 -15.16 19.85 3.38
CA ASP A 177 -14.03 19.73 2.46
C ASP A 177 -13.84 18.26 2.01
N THR A 178 -13.91 17.33 2.95
CA THR A 178 -13.83 15.89 2.68
C THR A 178 -14.91 15.44 1.70
N GLU A 179 -16.17 15.84 1.95
CA GLU A 179 -17.28 15.49 1.06
C GLU A 179 -17.11 16.10 -0.34
N THR A 180 -16.67 17.34 -0.42
CA THR A 180 -16.39 18.04 -1.69
C THR A 180 -15.32 17.31 -2.50
N LEU A 181 -14.27 16.84 -1.83
CA LEU A 181 -13.19 16.09 -2.45
C LEU A 181 -13.61 14.68 -2.87
N ILE A 182 -14.47 14.00 -2.09
CA ILE A 182 -15.10 12.73 -2.49
C ILE A 182 -15.85 12.93 -3.80
N GLN A 183 -16.74 13.92 -3.89
CA GLN A 183 -17.54 14.20 -5.08
C GLN A 183 -16.70 14.56 -6.31
N ARG A 184 -15.52 15.15 -6.10
CA ARG A 184 -14.58 15.55 -7.16
C ARG A 184 -13.76 14.40 -7.71
N TRP A 185 -13.31 13.48 -6.85
CA TRP A 185 -12.26 12.53 -7.19
C TRP A 185 -12.63 11.05 -7.10
N HIS A 186 -13.58 10.70 -6.22
CA HIS A 186 -13.94 9.29 -6.05
C HIS A 186 -14.60 8.72 -7.29
N GLY A 187 -14.10 7.57 -7.76
CA GLY A 187 -14.62 6.91 -8.95
C GLY A 187 -14.28 7.59 -10.28
N LYS A 188 -13.40 8.61 -10.28
CA LYS A 188 -12.90 9.20 -11.51
C LYS A 188 -11.77 8.31 -12.07
N ASP A 189 -12.03 7.69 -13.21
CA ASP A 189 -11.10 6.72 -13.82
C ASP A 189 -10.69 5.63 -12.82
N ARG A 190 -9.40 5.56 -12.50
CA ARG A 190 -8.82 4.58 -11.58
C ARG A 190 -8.60 5.13 -10.16
N LEU A 191 -9.17 6.31 -9.85
CA LEU A 191 -8.98 6.98 -8.57
C LEU A 191 -10.04 6.60 -7.55
N GLY A 192 -9.64 6.51 -6.28
CA GLY A 192 -10.51 6.24 -5.16
C GLY A 192 -10.27 7.20 -4.00
N TYR A 193 -11.33 7.60 -3.30
CA TYR A 193 -11.19 8.45 -2.13
C TYR A 193 -11.12 7.63 -0.85
N ALA A 194 -10.25 8.02 0.08
CA ALA A 194 -10.15 7.48 1.42
C ALA A 194 -10.52 8.56 2.46
N ILE A 195 -11.50 8.28 3.29
CA ILE A 195 -11.81 9.09 4.47
C ILE A 195 -10.71 8.82 5.49
N THR A 196 -9.95 9.86 5.86
CA THR A 196 -8.63 9.69 6.47
C THR A 196 -8.49 10.42 7.82
N PRO A 197 -9.14 9.96 8.92
CA PRO A 197 -8.71 10.39 10.25
C PRO A 197 -7.23 10.02 10.45
N ARG A 198 -6.38 10.99 10.84
CA ARG A 198 -4.95 10.68 10.97
C ARG A 198 -4.73 9.52 11.92
N PHE A 199 -5.20 9.68 13.13
CA PHE A 199 -5.30 8.64 14.17
C PHE A 199 -6.19 9.18 15.32
N ALA A 200 -6.73 8.31 16.16
CA ALA A 200 -7.73 8.72 17.14
C ALA A 200 -7.27 9.87 18.07
N PRO A 201 -6.01 9.99 18.51
CA PRO A 201 -5.56 11.11 19.33
C PRO A 201 -5.70 12.49 18.70
N THR A 202 -5.65 12.62 17.36
CA THR A 202 -5.77 13.92 16.67
C THR A 202 -7.16 14.23 16.16
N SER A 203 -8.16 13.34 16.35
CA SER A 203 -9.54 13.59 15.97
C SER A 203 -10.45 13.63 17.19
N SER A 204 -11.33 14.62 17.27
CA SER A 204 -12.40 14.66 18.29
C SER A 204 -13.46 13.61 18.01
N ALA A 205 -14.28 13.30 19.04
CA ALA A 205 -15.43 12.43 18.85
C ALA A 205 -16.45 12.99 17.83
N ALA A 206 -16.54 14.32 17.71
CA ALA A 206 -17.37 14.97 16.71
C ALA A 206 -16.85 14.73 15.29
N GLN A 207 -15.54 14.91 15.07
CA GLN A 207 -14.92 14.66 13.77
C GLN A 207 -14.97 13.17 13.38
N LEU A 208 -14.68 12.23 14.30
CA LEU A 208 -14.80 10.80 14.03
C LEU A 208 -16.24 10.38 13.69
N ARG A 209 -17.25 10.96 14.38
CA ARG A 209 -18.66 10.69 14.06
C ARG A 209 -19.02 11.18 12.66
N GLY A 210 -18.67 12.41 12.31
CA GLY A 210 -18.89 12.94 10.95
C GLY A 210 -18.14 12.15 9.88
N ALA A 211 -16.92 11.69 10.16
CA ALA A 211 -16.18 10.80 9.27
C ALA A 211 -16.91 9.45 9.06
N GLY A 212 -17.48 8.87 10.13
CA GLY A 212 -18.30 7.66 10.04
C GLY A 212 -19.60 7.86 9.26
N GLU A 213 -20.26 9.00 9.43
CA GLU A 213 -21.45 9.38 8.65
C GLU A 213 -21.13 9.52 7.16
N LEU A 214 -19.99 10.14 6.81
CA LEU A 214 -19.50 10.21 5.44
C LEU A 214 -19.16 8.82 4.89
N ALA A 215 -18.53 7.97 5.69
CA ALA A 215 -18.22 6.60 5.30
C ALA A 215 -19.48 5.75 5.06
N ALA A 216 -20.55 5.99 5.81
CA ALA A 216 -21.84 5.34 5.57
C ALA A 216 -22.54 5.89 4.33
N LYS A 217 -22.48 7.21 4.09
CA LYS A 217 -23.07 7.87 2.92
C LYS A 217 -22.38 7.48 1.61
N TYR A 218 -21.05 7.35 1.62
CA TYR A 218 -20.22 6.96 0.47
C TYR A 218 -19.63 5.58 0.73
N ALA A 219 -20.48 4.55 0.71
CA ALA A 219 -20.16 3.21 1.18
C ALA A 219 -19.05 2.49 0.40
N ASP A 220 -18.73 2.92 -0.80
CA ASP A 220 -17.67 2.39 -1.67
C ASP A 220 -16.31 3.10 -1.52
N THR A 221 -16.23 4.17 -0.69
CA THR A 221 -14.98 4.80 -0.31
C THR A 221 -14.16 3.93 0.65
N TRP A 222 -12.88 4.20 0.75
CA TRP A 222 -12.00 3.62 1.78
C TRP A 222 -12.06 4.43 3.08
N VAL A 223 -11.70 3.78 4.18
CA VAL A 223 -11.28 4.44 5.43
C VAL A 223 -9.79 4.14 5.60
N HIS A 224 -9.00 5.15 5.95
CA HIS A 224 -7.56 4.99 6.10
C HIS A 224 -7.08 5.72 7.36
N SER A 225 -6.43 5.02 8.27
CA SER A 225 -5.97 5.58 9.54
C SER A 225 -4.78 4.79 10.10
N HIS A 226 -4.26 5.22 11.26
CA HIS A 226 -3.26 4.50 12.02
C HIS A 226 -3.91 3.90 13.28
N VAL A 227 -3.44 2.75 13.73
CA VAL A 227 -3.90 2.13 14.97
C VAL A 227 -2.81 1.32 15.65
N ALA A 228 -2.66 1.54 16.94
CA ALA A 228 -1.85 0.73 17.84
C ALA A 228 -0.41 0.49 17.32
N GLU A 229 0.22 1.55 16.81
CA GLU A 229 1.60 1.54 16.34
C GLU A 229 2.58 1.56 17.50
N ASN A 230 2.41 2.49 18.45
CA ASN A 230 3.32 2.72 19.55
C ASN A 230 2.60 2.62 20.90
N ARG A 231 3.31 2.16 21.95
CA ARG A 231 2.69 1.98 23.29
C ARG A 231 2.27 3.29 23.93
N ASP A 232 3.01 4.39 23.67
CA ASP A 232 2.65 5.71 24.20
C ASP A 232 1.39 6.24 23.50
N GLU A 233 1.30 6.05 22.21
CA GLU A 233 0.10 6.34 21.41
C GLU A 233 -1.12 5.55 21.91
N VAL A 234 -0.95 4.25 22.20
CA VAL A 234 -2.04 3.41 22.74
C VAL A 234 -2.52 3.93 24.08
N ARG A 235 -1.61 4.33 24.99
CA ARG A 235 -2.00 4.94 26.28
C ARG A 235 -2.72 6.26 26.06
N TRP A 236 -2.23 7.12 25.19
CA TRP A 236 -2.84 8.39 24.86
C TRP A 236 -4.24 8.24 24.29
N ALA A 237 -4.46 7.29 23.38
CA ALA A 237 -5.79 6.97 22.87
C ALA A 237 -6.74 6.50 23.98
N ALA A 238 -6.28 5.66 24.90
CA ALA A 238 -7.07 5.20 26.05
C ALA A 238 -7.46 6.33 27.02
N GLU A 239 -6.57 7.30 27.26
CA GLU A 239 -6.87 8.49 28.07
C GLU A 239 -7.92 9.37 27.42
N LEU A 240 -7.90 9.53 26.10
CA LEU A 240 -8.83 10.38 25.34
C LEU A 240 -10.20 9.72 25.10
N TYR A 241 -10.26 8.39 25.11
CA TYR A 241 -11.46 7.59 24.87
C TYR A 241 -11.63 6.51 25.95
N PRO A 242 -11.84 6.90 27.22
CA PRO A 242 -11.85 5.97 28.35
C PRO A 242 -13.03 4.97 28.33
N GLY A 243 -14.03 5.19 27.48
CA GLY A 243 -15.17 4.27 27.30
C GLY A 243 -14.92 3.16 26.28
N ALA A 244 -13.89 3.26 25.44
CA ALA A 244 -13.57 2.25 24.45
C ALA A 244 -12.80 1.07 25.09
N ARG A 245 -13.10 -0.17 24.66
CA ARG A 245 -12.40 -1.36 25.13
C ARG A 245 -10.92 -1.34 24.75
N SER A 246 -10.62 -0.88 23.54
CA SER A 246 -9.27 -0.79 22.98
C SER A 246 -9.17 0.40 22.04
N TYR A 247 -7.95 0.67 21.58
CA TYR A 247 -7.74 1.71 20.57
C TYR A 247 -8.53 1.42 19.27
N LEU A 248 -8.57 0.16 18.82
CA LEU A 248 -9.31 -0.23 17.62
C LEU A 248 -10.81 0.01 17.77
N THR A 249 -11.38 -0.26 18.95
CA THR A 249 -12.83 -0.09 19.18
C THR A 249 -13.26 1.37 19.18
N VAL A 250 -12.34 2.33 19.32
CA VAL A 250 -12.67 3.75 19.07
C VAL A 250 -13.20 3.93 17.64
N TYR A 251 -12.56 3.32 16.65
CA TYR A 251 -13.03 3.39 15.26
C TYR A 251 -14.33 2.62 15.02
N GLU A 252 -14.50 1.48 15.71
CA GLU A 252 -15.76 0.72 15.68
C GLU A 252 -16.94 1.55 16.20
N ASP A 253 -16.76 2.24 17.32
CA ASP A 253 -17.80 3.06 17.97
C ASP A 253 -18.30 4.21 17.08
N PHE A 254 -17.48 4.63 16.11
CA PHE A 254 -17.84 5.67 15.13
C PHE A 254 -18.16 5.12 13.73
N GLY A 255 -18.29 3.81 13.54
CA GLY A 255 -18.66 3.20 12.27
C GLY A 255 -17.56 3.23 11.21
N LEU A 256 -16.30 3.41 11.63
CA LEU A 256 -15.14 3.48 10.74
C LEU A 256 -14.46 2.11 10.54
N LEU A 257 -14.73 1.12 11.40
CA LEU A 257 -14.20 -0.23 11.27
C LEU A 257 -15.13 -1.09 10.40
N ARG A 258 -14.78 -1.24 9.13
CA ARG A 258 -15.64 -1.89 8.12
C ARG A 258 -14.82 -2.48 6.96
N GLY A 259 -15.46 -3.12 6.01
CA GLY A 259 -14.84 -3.48 4.72
C GLY A 259 -14.26 -2.23 4.02
N ARG A 260 -13.10 -2.36 3.37
CA ARG A 260 -12.30 -1.25 2.81
C ARG A 260 -11.77 -0.25 3.85
N ALA A 261 -11.80 -0.58 5.14
CA ALA A 261 -11.04 0.16 6.14
C ALA A 261 -9.63 -0.45 6.28
N VAL A 262 -8.62 0.39 6.17
CA VAL A 262 -7.21 0.00 6.26
C VAL A 262 -6.56 0.79 7.39
N TYR A 263 -5.97 0.06 8.32
CA TYR A 263 -5.27 0.62 9.46
C TYR A 263 -3.78 0.29 9.37
N ALA A 264 -2.94 1.33 9.42
CA ALA A 264 -1.50 1.14 9.42
C ALA A 264 -1.00 0.58 10.75
N HIS A 265 0.08 -0.19 10.67
CA HIS A 265 0.87 -0.80 11.74
C HIS A 265 0.20 -1.97 12.47
N CYS A 266 -0.88 -1.76 13.22
CA CYS A 266 -1.60 -2.82 13.95
C CYS A 266 -0.70 -3.69 14.87
N ILE A 267 0.35 -3.09 15.47
CA ILE A 267 1.40 -3.83 16.22
C ILE A 267 0.86 -4.31 17.56
N HIS A 268 0.21 -3.41 18.31
CA HIS A 268 -0.21 -3.63 19.69
C HIS A 268 -1.68 -4.01 19.83
N LEU A 269 -2.25 -4.65 18.80
CA LEU A 269 -3.59 -5.25 18.86
C LEU A 269 -3.57 -6.50 19.75
N ASP A 270 -4.64 -6.69 20.52
CA ASP A 270 -4.89 -7.97 21.22
C ASP A 270 -5.59 -8.99 20.33
N GLU A 271 -5.90 -10.16 20.87
CA GLU A 271 -6.57 -11.24 20.14
C GLU A 271 -8.00 -10.85 19.72
N ALA A 272 -8.72 -10.13 20.60
CA ALA A 272 -10.09 -9.70 20.32
C ALA A 272 -10.11 -8.60 19.23
N ASP A 273 -9.11 -7.72 19.19
CA ASP A 273 -8.97 -6.73 18.12
C ASP A 273 -8.75 -7.39 16.76
N ARG A 274 -7.88 -8.40 16.69
CA ARG A 274 -7.63 -9.13 15.42
C ARG A 274 -8.87 -9.87 14.94
N ALA A 275 -9.60 -10.49 15.87
CA ALA A 275 -10.87 -11.16 15.55
C ALA A 275 -11.90 -10.14 15.04
N LEU A 276 -12.00 -8.98 15.66
CA LEU A 276 -12.90 -7.89 15.25
C LEU A 276 -12.54 -7.35 13.86
N MET A 277 -11.25 -7.14 13.56
CA MET A 277 -10.81 -6.75 12.20
C MET A 277 -11.26 -7.77 11.15
N HIS A 278 -11.08 -9.06 11.44
CA HIS A 278 -11.56 -10.11 10.54
C HIS A 278 -13.09 -10.07 10.36
N GLU A 279 -13.84 -9.96 11.44
CA GLU A 279 -15.30 -9.92 11.41
C GLU A 279 -15.83 -8.74 10.58
N ARG A 280 -15.21 -7.57 10.70
CA ARG A 280 -15.60 -6.35 9.97
C ARG A 280 -15.02 -6.26 8.57
N GLY A 281 -14.11 -7.17 8.19
CA GLY A 281 -13.42 -7.14 6.90
C GLY A 281 -12.44 -5.99 6.76
N ALA A 282 -11.97 -5.44 7.87
CA ALA A 282 -10.93 -4.41 7.90
C ALA A 282 -9.53 -5.04 7.73
N ALA A 283 -8.58 -4.26 7.26
CA ALA A 283 -7.25 -4.75 6.91
C ALA A 283 -6.12 -3.98 7.63
N ALA A 284 -5.01 -4.69 7.87
CA ALA A 284 -3.78 -4.08 8.36
C ALA A 284 -2.81 -3.77 7.20
N ALA A 285 -2.32 -2.54 7.16
CA ALA A 285 -1.16 -2.17 6.35
C ALA A 285 0.11 -2.35 7.19
N VAL A 286 0.87 -3.39 6.89
CA VAL A 286 2.06 -3.76 7.67
C VAL A 286 3.27 -3.01 7.14
N SER A 287 3.83 -2.10 7.96
CA SER A 287 4.89 -1.17 7.59
C SER A 287 6.22 -1.50 8.31
N PRO A 288 6.88 -2.62 7.98
CA PRO A 288 7.97 -3.16 8.79
C PRO A 288 9.20 -2.25 8.84
N THR A 289 9.49 -1.50 7.77
CA THR A 289 10.64 -0.58 7.76
C THR A 289 10.43 0.59 8.71
N SER A 290 9.24 1.17 8.75
CA SER A 290 8.86 2.24 9.67
C SER A 290 8.82 1.74 11.11
N ASN A 291 8.16 0.61 11.35
CA ASN A 291 8.04 0.03 12.68
C ASN A 291 9.40 -0.22 13.34
N LEU A 292 10.39 -0.63 12.53
CA LEU A 292 11.78 -0.84 12.99
C LEU A 292 12.52 0.50 13.15
N PHE A 293 12.38 1.42 12.21
CA PHE A 293 13.09 2.69 12.21
C PHE A 293 12.68 3.59 13.37
N LEU A 294 11.37 3.65 13.67
CA LEU A 294 10.81 4.44 14.77
C LEU A 294 10.77 3.68 16.11
N GLY A 295 11.20 2.40 16.14
CA GLY A 295 11.19 1.60 17.35
C GLY A 295 9.79 1.24 17.86
N SER A 296 8.77 1.26 17.01
CA SER A 296 7.36 1.03 17.37
C SER A 296 7.11 -0.42 17.81
N GLY A 297 7.82 -1.39 17.20
CA GLY A 297 7.72 -2.82 17.54
C GLY A 297 7.62 -3.73 16.33
N PHE A 298 7.15 -4.96 16.55
CA PHE A 298 7.08 -6.00 15.54
C PHE A 298 5.63 -6.43 15.29
N PHE A 299 5.20 -6.40 14.03
CA PHE A 299 3.92 -6.97 13.64
C PHE A 299 3.90 -8.49 13.85
N ASN A 300 2.82 -9.01 14.39
CA ASN A 300 2.69 -10.45 14.66
C ASN A 300 1.97 -11.18 13.52
N PHE A 301 2.72 -11.55 12.47
CA PHE A 301 2.18 -12.26 11.30
C PHE A 301 1.44 -13.54 11.69
N ARG A 302 2.00 -14.36 12.61
CA ARG A 302 1.38 -15.61 13.04
C ARG A 302 0.00 -15.41 13.68
N ALA A 303 -0.14 -14.38 14.52
CA ALA A 303 -1.41 -14.08 15.18
C ALA A 303 -2.42 -13.49 14.18
N ALA A 304 -1.96 -12.69 13.21
CA ALA A 304 -2.78 -12.15 12.14
C ALA A 304 -3.34 -13.28 11.25
N ASP A 305 -2.50 -14.22 10.84
CA ASP A 305 -2.90 -15.40 10.05
C ASP A 305 -3.87 -16.29 10.82
N ALA A 306 -3.58 -16.56 12.10
CA ALA A 306 -4.45 -17.37 12.96
C ALA A 306 -5.85 -16.76 13.12
N ALA A 307 -5.94 -15.43 13.20
CA ALA A 307 -7.19 -14.68 13.22
C ALA A 307 -7.82 -14.50 11.83
N ARG A 308 -7.17 -14.93 10.76
CA ARG A 308 -7.57 -14.67 9.37
C ARG A 308 -7.78 -13.18 9.07
N MET A 309 -7.02 -12.32 9.73
CA MET A 309 -7.05 -10.88 9.55
C MET A 309 -6.47 -10.52 8.17
N LEU A 310 -7.19 -9.73 7.39
CA LEU A 310 -6.67 -9.23 6.12
C LEU A 310 -5.45 -8.33 6.38
N HIS A 311 -4.37 -8.58 5.65
CA HIS A 311 -3.18 -7.75 5.73
C HIS A 311 -2.35 -7.80 4.45
N GLY A 312 -1.54 -6.79 4.25
CA GLY A 312 -0.55 -6.70 3.19
C GLY A 312 0.55 -5.73 3.58
N LEU A 313 1.59 -5.62 2.73
CA LEU A 313 2.76 -4.81 3.02
C LEU A 313 2.57 -3.36 2.59
N ALA A 314 3.27 -2.48 3.28
CA ALA A 314 3.27 -1.05 3.05
C ALA A 314 4.65 -0.45 3.32
N SER A 315 5.01 0.61 2.60
CA SER A 315 6.29 1.30 2.80
C SER A 315 6.27 2.25 3.99
N ASP A 316 5.14 2.94 4.16
CA ASP A 316 5.00 4.04 5.13
C ASP A 316 6.10 5.12 4.99
N VAL A 317 6.47 5.47 3.78
CA VAL A 317 7.33 6.64 3.56
C VAL A 317 6.61 7.88 4.07
N GLY A 318 7.22 8.74 4.95
CA GLY A 318 8.65 8.83 5.32
C GLY A 318 9.04 8.27 6.70
N GLY A 319 8.14 7.75 7.57
CA GLY A 319 8.54 6.93 8.71
C GLY A 319 9.22 5.65 8.22
N GLY A 320 8.74 5.09 7.14
CA GLY A 320 9.41 4.04 6.39
C GLY A 320 10.59 4.57 5.58
N THR A 321 11.61 3.74 5.43
CA THR A 321 12.95 4.15 4.99
C THR A 321 13.20 3.97 3.49
N SER A 322 12.20 3.53 2.71
CA SER A 322 12.38 3.27 1.28
C SER A 322 11.05 3.13 0.55
N PHE A 323 10.98 3.63 -0.68
CA PHE A 323 9.91 3.32 -1.63
C PHE A 323 10.00 1.89 -2.21
N SER A 324 11.11 1.18 -1.99
CA SER A 324 11.35 -0.13 -2.62
C SER A 324 10.58 -1.25 -1.93
N PRO A 325 9.68 -1.97 -2.65
CA PRO A 325 9.01 -3.18 -2.17
C PRO A 325 9.99 -4.25 -1.70
N PHE A 326 11.18 -4.35 -2.32
CA PHE A 326 12.21 -5.30 -1.91
C PHE A 326 12.70 -5.03 -0.49
N ARG A 327 12.89 -3.75 -0.12
CA ARG A 327 13.28 -3.36 1.24
C ARG A 327 12.18 -3.66 2.25
N THR A 328 10.92 -3.39 1.90
CA THR A 328 9.76 -3.71 2.73
C THR A 328 9.63 -5.22 2.95
N MET A 329 9.75 -6.03 1.89
CA MET A 329 9.72 -7.49 1.98
C MET A 329 10.89 -8.05 2.82
N LEU A 330 12.10 -7.50 2.67
CA LEU A 330 13.26 -7.92 3.48
C LEU A 330 13.05 -7.61 4.96
N ALA A 331 12.56 -6.42 5.29
CA ALA A 331 12.22 -6.07 6.67
C ALA A 331 11.11 -6.98 7.23
N ALA A 332 10.07 -7.28 6.46
CA ALA A 332 9.01 -8.22 6.85
C ALA A 332 9.58 -9.62 7.15
N TYR A 333 10.53 -10.09 6.33
CA TYR A 333 11.22 -11.36 6.58
C TYR A 333 11.94 -11.36 7.93
N PHE A 334 12.69 -10.30 8.26
CA PHE A 334 13.39 -10.19 9.54
C PHE A 334 12.42 -10.12 10.71
N VAL A 335 11.33 -9.35 10.59
CA VAL A 335 10.26 -9.26 11.60
C VAL A 335 9.61 -10.63 11.84
N GLY A 336 9.34 -11.39 10.80
CA GLY A 336 8.85 -12.76 10.94
C GLY A 336 9.82 -13.66 11.68
N ARG A 337 11.12 -13.58 11.39
CA ARG A 337 12.15 -14.41 12.00
C ARG A 337 12.41 -14.07 13.47
N GLU A 338 12.50 -12.80 13.81
CA GLU A 338 12.95 -12.32 15.13
C GLU A 338 11.88 -11.60 15.96
N GLY A 339 10.74 -11.25 15.36
CA GLY A 339 9.67 -10.47 15.99
C GLY A 339 8.82 -11.27 16.99
N GLN A 340 7.58 -10.87 17.16
CA GLN A 340 6.63 -11.48 18.12
C GLN A 340 6.21 -12.91 17.77
N SER A 341 6.44 -13.37 16.54
CA SER A 341 6.07 -14.70 16.05
C SER A 341 7.07 -15.77 16.49
N LYS A 342 7.30 -15.93 17.79
CA LYS A 342 8.21 -16.97 18.32
C LYS A 342 7.52 -18.33 18.47
N PRO A 343 8.16 -19.47 18.12
CA PRO A 343 9.46 -19.58 17.42
C PRO A 343 9.39 -18.88 16.06
N GLY A 344 10.53 -18.35 15.58
CA GLY A 344 10.59 -17.50 14.38
C GLY A 344 9.80 -18.06 13.20
N LEU A 345 9.06 -17.20 12.53
CA LEU A 345 8.28 -17.51 11.32
C LEU A 345 9.14 -17.23 10.08
N SER A 346 9.41 -18.25 9.27
CA SER A 346 10.05 -18.06 7.98
C SER A 346 8.96 -17.77 6.94
N LEU A 347 8.78 -16.48 6.61
CA LEU A 347 7.93 -16.09 5.49
C LEU A 347 8.61 -16.50 4.19
N ALA A 348 7.96 -17.32 3.38
CA ALA A 348 8.48 -17.72 2.07
C ALA A 348 8.63 -16.48 1.16
N PRO A 349 9.68 -16.40 0.33
CA PRO A 349 9.83 -15.30 -0.62
C PRO A 349 8.59 -15.07 -1.50
N SER A 350 7.98 -16.11 -2.04
CA SER A 350 6.74 -16.03 -2.81
C SER A 350 5.57 -15.47 -1.99
N HIS A 351 5.48 -15.80 -0.70
CA HIS A 351 4.47 -15.24 0.19
C HIS A 351 4.67 -13.74 0.45
N LEU A 352 5.92 -13.28 0.60
CA LEU A 352 6.24 -11.85 0.72
C LEU A 352 5.82 -11.07 -0.54
N TRP A 353 6.04 -11.64 -1.73
CA TRP A 353 5.57 -11.06 -2.98
C TRP A 353 4.03 -11.02 -3.03
N TRP A 354 3.37 -12.08 -2.60
CA TRP A 354 1.92 -12.13 -2.47
C TRP A 354 1.39 -11.03 -1.56
N LEU A 355 2.03 -10.80 -0.40
CA LEU A 355 1.66 -9.74 0.54
C LEU A 355 1.82 -8.32 -0.04
N HIS A 356 2.66 -8.14 -1.06
CA HIS A 356 2.86 -6.87 -1.77
C HIS A 356 2.10 -6.77 -3.10
N THR A 357 1.26 -7.75 -3.43
CA THR A 357 0.49 -7.82 -4.69
C THR A 357 -0.94 -8.30 -4.43
N GLY A 358 -1.24 -9.57 -4.60
CA GLY A 358 -2.59 -10.12 -4.52
C GLY A 358 -3.23 -10.03 -3.13
N ALA A 359 -2.47 -10.25 -2.05
CA ALA A 359 -2.99 -10.08 -0.70
C ALA A 359 -3.32 -8.61 -0.40
N ALA A 360 -2.44 -7.68 -0.82
CA ALA A 360 -2.69 -6.24 -0.71
C ALA A 360 -3.94 -5.83 -1.51
N ALA A 361 -4.10 -6.34 -2.74
CA ALA A 361 -5.30 -6.10 -3.54
C ALA A 361 -6.57 -6.59 -2.83
N ARG A 362 -6.53 -7.82 -2.28
CA ARG A 362 -7.65 -8.38 -1.50
C ARG A 362 -7.95 -7.51 -0.27
N ALA A 363 -6.94 -7.11 0.47
CA ALA A 363 -7.07 -6.27 1.66
C ALA A 363 -7.68 -4.89 1.35
N LEU A 364 -7.39 -4.34 0.16
CA LEU A 364 -7.97 -3.11 -0.35
C LEU A 364 -9.37 -3.28 -0.99
N GLY A 365 -9.91 -4.51 -1.08
CA GLY A 365 -11.16 -4.77 -1.79
C GLY A 365 -11.05 -4.58 -3.31
N LEU A 366 -9.84 -4.81 -3.86
CA LEU A 366 -9.50 -4.74 -5.29
C LEU A 366 -9.08 -6.10 -5.86
N GLU A 367 -9.44 -7.21 -5.18
CA GLU A 367 -9.16 -8.58 -5.64
C GLU A 367 -9.70 -8.81 -7.05
N GLY A 368 -8.88 -9.38 -7.92
CA GLY A 368 -9.23 -9.59 -9.33
C GLY A 368 -9.18 -8.32 -10.20
N VAL A 369 -9.01 -7.14 -9.61
CA VAL A 369 -8.86 -5.88 -10.35
C VAL A 369 -7.38 -5.60 -10.62
N VAL A 370 -6.53 -5.61 -9.57
CA VAL A 370 -5.08 -5.40 -9.63
C VAL A 370 -4.33 -6.44 -8.79
N GLY A 371 -2.99 -6.38 -8.76
CA GLY A 371 -2.15 -7.29 -7.97
C GLY A 371 -2.13 -8.73 -8.49
N THR A 372 -2.64 -8.95 -9.68
CA THR A 372 -2.72 -10.24 -10.35
C THR A 372 -2.55 -10.08 -11.86
N LEU A 373 -2.20 -11.17 -12.56
CA LEU A 373 -2.19 -11.26 -14.02
C LEU A 373 -3.28 -12.24 -14.52
N ALA A 374 -4.38 -12.35 -13.78
CA ALA A 374 -5.53 -13.15 -14.19
C ALA A 374 -6.29 -12.46 -15.32
N THR A 375 -6.89 -13.27 -16.20
CA THR A 375 -7.72 -12.76 -17.32
C THR A 375 -8.83 -11.83 -16.79
N GLY A 376 -8.95 -10.65 -17.40
CA GLY A 376 -9.91 -9.61 -17.04
C GLY A 376 -9.40 -8.58 -16.03
N SER A 377 -8.29 -8.83 -15.30
CA SER A 377 -7.67 -7.83 -14.43
C SER A 377 -7.07 -6.68 -15.25
N GLU A 378 -6.88 -5.54 -14.62
CA GLU A 378 -6.13 -4.43 -15.19
C GLU A 378 -4.67 -4.85 -15.44
N ALA A 379 -4.10 -4.39 -16.56
CA ALA A 379 -2.77 -4.80 -16.99
C ALA A 379 -1.67 -4.00 -16.27
N ASP A 380 -1.71 -3.99 -14.93
CA ASP A 380 -0.67 -3.39 -14.09
C ASP A 380 0.41 -4.43 -13.78
N PHE A 381 1.59 -4.27 -14.40
CA PHE A 381 2.69 -5.20 -14.20
C PHE A 381 4.06 -4.55 -14.29
N VAL A 382 5.05 -5.23 -13.73
CA VAL A 382 6.45 -4.83 -13.78
C VAL A 382 7.26 -5.81 -14.61
N VAL A 383 8.24 -5.28 -15.34
CA VAL A 383 9.29 -6.05 -16.00
C VAL A 383 10.59 -5.87 -15.20
N LEU A 384 11.07 -6.95 -14.64
CA LEU A 384 12.26 -6.96 -13.79
C LEU A 384 13.45 -7.54 -14.52
N ASN A 385 14.60 -6.87 -14.39
CA ASN A 385 15.87 -7.24 -14.97
C ASN A 385 16.88 -7.67 -13.89
N PRO A 386 17.01 -8.96 -13.60
CA PRO A 386 18.00 -9.42 -12.63
C PRO A 386 19.45 -9.13 -13.03
N ASP A 387 19.71 -8.90 -14.34
CA ASP A 387 21.05 -8.61 -14.84
C ASP A 387 21.49 -7.14 -14.61
N ALA A 388 20.60 -6.27 -14.14
CA ALA A 388 20.91 -4.87 -13.85
C ALA A 388 21.93 -4.71 -12.69
N ILE A 389 22.00 -5.69 -11.79
CA ILE A 389 22.92 -5.72 -10.65
C ILE A 389 23.84 -6.93 -10.77
N PRO A 390 25.18 -6.77 -10.89
CA PRO A 390 26.09 -7.89 -11.17
C PRO A 390 26.02 -9.05 -10.17
N LEU A 391 25.90 -8.76 -8.85
CA LEU A 391 25.80 -9.81 -7.84
C LEU A 391 24.46 -10.54 -7.91
N LEU A 392 23.36 -9.81 -8.16
CA LEU A 392 22.03 -10.38 -8.37
C LEU A 392 22.02 -11.27 -9.62
N SER A 393 22.55 -10.80 -10.74
CA SER A 393 22.70 -11.58 -11.98
C SER A 393 23.41 -12.92 -11.74
N ARG A 394 24.53 -12.86 -10.98
CA ARG A 394 25.27 -14.07 -10.62
C ARG A 394 24.44 -15.03 -9.77
N LYS A 395 23.65 -14.53 -8.80
CA LYS A 395 22.80 -15.36 -7.92
C LYS A 395 21.59 -15.89 -8.69
N ALA A 396 20.91 -15.05 -9.46
CA ALA A 396 19.72 -15.44 -10.23
C ALA A 396 20.01 -16.56 -11.24
N LYS A 397 21.17 -16.51 -11.93
CA LYS A 397 21.62 -17.58 -12.85
C LYS A 397 21.94 -18.92 -12.16
N ARG A 398 22.01 -18.95 -10.85
CA ARG A 398 22.26 -20.15 -10.02
C ARG A 398 21.06 -20.57 -9.20
N ALA A 399 19.96 -19.82 -9.29
CA ALA A 399 18.73 -20.18 -8.63
C ALA A 399 18.18 -21.48 -9.23
N GLU A 400 17.98 -22.49 -8.40
CA GLU A 400 17.49 -23.80 -8.80
C GLU A 400 15.95 -23.85 -8.83
N ASN A 401 15.32 -22.90 -8.16
CA ASN A 401 13.87 -22.81 -8.05
C ASN A 401 13.40 -21.35 -7.90
N LEU A 402 12.09 -21.16 -7.97
CA LEU A 402 11.46 -19.84 -7.86
C LEU A 402 11.78 -19.14 -6.52
N GLU A 403 11.73 -19.84 -5.40
CA GLU A 403 11.96 -19.25 -4.07
C GLU A 403 13.38 -18.67 -3.95
N GLU A 404 14.38 -19.31 -4.53
CA GLU A 404 15.75 -18.80 -4.58
C GLU A 404 15.86 -17.55 -5.46
N LEU A 405 15.17 -17.51 -6.59
CA LEU A 405 15.14 -16.34 -7.48
C LEU A 405 14.48 -15.14 -6.77
N LEU A 406 13.30 -15.35 -6.18
CA LEU A 406 12.57 -14.30 -5.49
C LEU A 406 13.31 -13.81 -4.24
N SER A 407 13.96 -14.72 -3.49
CA SER A 407 14.81 -14.36 -2.36
C SER A 407 16.00 -13.50 -2.80
N ALA A 408 16.65 -13.86 -3.93
CA ALA A 408 17.75 -13.06 -4.46
C ALA A 408 17.30 -11.64 -4.84
N LEU A 409 16.11 -11.49 -5.46
CA LEU A 409 15.51 -10.20 -5.78
C LEU A 409 15.20 -9.39 -4.51
N ILE A 410 14.62 -10.02 -3.49
CA ILE A 410 14.31 -9.36 -2.20
C ILE A 410 15.59 -8.84 -1.53
N VAL A 411 16.64 -9.64 -1.50
CA VAL A 411 17.87 -9.31 -0.73
C VAL A 411 18.79 -8.36 -1.47
N LEU A 412 18.91 -8.50 -2.80
CA LEU A 412 19.89 -7.80 -3.63
C LEU A 412 19.28 -6.77 -4.58
N GLY A 413 17.95 -6.81 -4.77
CA GLY A 413 17.22 -5.91 -5.67
C GLY A 413 17.02 -4.51 -5.09
N ASP A 414 16.91 -3.55 -6.00
CA ASP A 414 16.50 -2.17 -5.77
C ASP A 414 15.81 -1.62 -7.04
N ASP A 415 15.59 -0.31 -7.13
CA ASP A 415 14.95 0.35 -8.27
C ASP A 415 15.62 0.05 -9.62
N ARG A 416 16.93 -0.22 -9.66
CA ARG A 416 17.67 -0.58 -10.88
C ARG A 416 17.18 -1.88 -11.53
N VAL A 417 16.55 -2.74 -10.75
CA VAL A 417 15.98 -4.00 -11.26
C VAL A 417 14.67 -3.77 -12.02
N VAL A 418 13.95 -2.68 -11.72
CA VAL A 418 12.69 -2.33 -12.38
C VAL A 418 12.99 -1.70 -13.74
N GLU A 419 12.92 -2.51 -14.81
CA GLU A 419 13.22 -2.07 -16.16
C GLU A 419 12.04 -1.34 -16.82
N GLN A 420 10.81 -1.82 -16.58
CA GLN A 420 9.59 -1.20 -17.09
C GLN A 420 8.47 -1.36 -16.06
N VAL A 421 7.61 -0.35 -15.99
CA VAL A 421 6.35 -0.37 -15.27
C VAL A 421 5.23 -0.09 -16.28
N ILE A 422 4.32 -1.00 -16.41
CA ILE A 422 3.17 -0.89 -17.30
C ILE A 422 1.92 -0.72 -16.44
N THR A 423 1.11 0.26 -16.78
CA THR A 423 -0.19 0.54 -16.14
C THR A 423 -1.30 0.46 -17.17
N ALA A 424 -2.46 0.07 -16.70
CA ALA A 424 -3.65 -0.17 -17.54
C ALA A 424 -4.28 1.12 -18.12
#